data_a8df8eee8d57f0127e00c4b63330a00e
#
_entry.id   a8df8eee8d57f0127e00c4b63330a00e
#
_cell.length_a   1.000
_cell.length_b   1.000
_cell.length_c   1.000
_cell.angle_alpha   90.00
_cell.angle_beta   90.00
_cell.angle_gamma   90.00
#
_symmetry.space_group_name_H-M   'P 1'
#
loop_
_entity.id
_entity.type
_entity.pdbx_description
1 polymer ?
#
loop_
_entity_poly.entity_id
_entity_poly.type
_entity_poly.pdbx_seq_one_letter_code
_entity_poly.pdbx_strand_id
1 'polypeptide(L)'
;MKSKHAQTEIIGLVVIVIIVSIAMLFYLSYATNQGESSTQDNTYKEYIYNELSVSFVQTLLKTTIENCGDVSFEDLVYDCGTKHQIVCDNGLNSCDQANKTARSIINDTLDVWDFPYNFEIIYSSVRQETIIKYNCTADTVGHAAPGIFLVPYFPHPGNARIGLGICG
;
A
#
# COMPACT_ATOMS: atom_id res chain seq x y z
N MET A 1 -59.81 3.62 -49.30
CA MET A 1 -59.85 3.51 -47.85
C MET A 1 -58.96 2.36 -47.34
N LYS A 2 -57.63 2.33 -47.62
CA LYS A 2 -56.76 1.21 -47.26
C LYS A 2 -55.54 1.60 -46.42
N SER A 3 -55.40 2.85 -45.92
CA SER A 3 -54.13 3.29 -45.27
C SER A 3 -54.18 3.36 -43.75
N LYS A 4 -55.31 3.23 -43.10
CA LYS A 4 -55.41 3.36 -41.63
C LYS A 4 -54.95 2.09 -40.87
N HIS A 5 -55.11 0.91 -41.43
CA HIS A 5 -54.67 -0.33 -40.76
C HIS A 5 -53.15 -0.52 -40.77
N ALA A 6 -52.48 -0.13 -41.85
CA ALA A 6 -51.03 -0.25 -41.97
C ALA A 6 -50.27 0.66 -40.97
N GLN A 7 -50.79 1.84 -40.60
CA GLN A 7 -50.20 2.72 -39.63
C GLN A 7 -50.27 2.17 -38.20
N THR A 8 -51.37 1.48 -37.86
CA THR A 8 -51.57 0.93 -36.50
C THR A 8 -50.62 -0.27 -36.25
N GLU A 9 -50.36 -1.10 -37.29
CA GLU A 9 -49.43 -2.23 -37.17
C GLU A 9 -47.97 -1.75 -36.99
N ILE A 10 -47.58 -0.70 -37.72
CA ILE A 10 -46.21 -0.15 -37.58
C ILE A 10 -45.99 0.46 -36.21
N ILE A 11 -46.96 1.18 -35.64
CA ILE A 11 -46.87 1.75 -34.30
C ILE A 11 -46.75 0.67 -33.24
N GLY A 12 -47.55 -0.42 -33.36
CA GLY A 12 -47.50 -1.57 -32.45
C GLY A 12 -46.10 -2.24 -32.46
N LEU A 13 -45.51 -2.41 -33.62
CA LEU A 13 -44.16 -3.01 -33.77
C LEU A 13 -43.08 -2.13 -33.15
N VAL A 14 -43.16 -0.83 -33.37
CA VAL A 14 -42.19 0.13 -32.77
C VAL A 14 -42.28 0.10 -31.23
N VAL A 15 -43.44 0.08 -30.64
CA VAL A 15 -43.64 -0.01 -29.20
C VAL A 15 -43.02 -1.28 -28.62
N ILE A 16 -43.22 -2.43 -29.28
CA ILE A 16 -42.63 -3.71 -28.84
C ILE A 16 -41.12 -3.66 -28.89
N VAL A 17 -40.53 -3.11 -29.95
CA VAL A 17 -39.08 -2.98 -30.07
C VAL A 17 -38.47 -2.09 -28.97
N ILE A 18 -39.15 -0.98 -28.64
CA ILE A 18 -38.71 -0.10 -27.55
C ILE A 18 -38.76 -0.84 -26.20
N ILE A 19 -39.83 -1.54 -25.91
CA ILE A 19 -39.97 -2.28 -24.63
C ILE A 19 -38.89 -3.37 -24.52
N VAL A 20 -38.64 -4.14 -25.57
CA VAL A 20 -37.61 -5.17 -25.60
C VAL A 20 -36.22 -4.57 -25.43
N SER A 21 -35.95 -3.45 -26.06
CA SER A 21 -34.65 -2.76 -25.93
C SER A 21 -34.40 -2.26 -24.51
N ILE A 22 -35.44 -1.68 -23.88
CA ILE A 22 -35.33 -1.22 -22.48
C ILE A 22 -35.16 -2.43 -21.53
N ALA A 23 -35.93 -3.50 -21.73
CA ALA A 23 -35.79 -4.72 -20.92
C ALA A 23 -34.40 -5.35 -21.03
N MET A 24 -33.82 -5.34 -22.24
CA MET A 24 -32.45 -5.84 -22.49
C MET A 24 -31.39 -4.98 -21.80
N LEU A 25 -31.57 -3.65 -21.81
CA LEU A 25 -30.66 -2.74 -21.08
C LEU A 25 -30.72 -2.97 -19.58
N PHE A 26 -31.91 -3.13 -19.01
CA PHE A 26 -32.04 -3.46 -17.59
C PHE A 26 -31.46 -4.83 -17.24
N TYR A 27 -31.67 -5.83 -18.10
CA TYR A 27 -31.07 -7.16 -17.90
C TYR A 27 -29.55 -7.13 -17.92
N LEU A 28 -28.95 -6.44 -18.88
CA LEU A 28 -27.51 -6.26 -18.97
C LEU A 28 -26.96 -5.49 -17.74
N SER A 29 -27.62 -4.41 -17.34
CA SER A 29 -27.25 -3.65 -16.15
C SER A 29 -27.32 -4.49 -14.87
N TYR A 30 -28.33 -5.35 -14.75
CA TYR A 30 -28.45 -6.27 -13.62
C TYR A 30 -27.41 -7.39 -13.66
N ALA A 31 -27.16 -7.97 -14.83
CA ALA A 31 -26.19 -9.05 -15.01
C ALA A 31 -24.75 -8.57 -14.77
N THR A 32 -24.40 -7.34 -15.18
CA THR A 32 -23.08 -6.76 -14.93
C THR A 32 -22.88 -6.38 -13.45
N ASN A 33 -23.93 -5.93 -12.77
CA ASN A 33 -23.84 -5.59 -11.34
C ASN A 33 -23.68 -6.81 -10.41
N GLN A 34 -23.99 -8.02 -10.84
CA GLN A 34 -23.83 -9.21 -10.00
C GLN A 34 -22.42 -9.84 -10.04
N GLY A 35 -21.55 -9.45 -10.96
CA GLY A 35 -20.27 -10.11 -11.21
C GLY A 35 -19.00 -9.39 -10.74
N GLU A 36 -19.03 -8.11 -10.45
CA GLU A 36 -17.79 -7.32 -10.37
C GLU A 36 -17.51 -6.64 -9.01
N SER A 37 -18.39 -6.70 -8.04
CA SER A 37 -18.29 -5.81 -6.88
C SER A 37 -17.22 -6.20 -5.84
N SER A 38 -16.79 -7.45 -5.76
CA SER A 38 -15.87 -7.87 -4.68
C SER A 38 -14.41 -8.02 -5.09
N THR A 39 -14.13 -8.37 -6.34
CA THR A 39 -12.76 -8.67 -6.78
C THR A 39 -12.02 -7.40 -7.21
N GLN A 40 -12.70 -6.45 -7.82
CA GLN A 40 -12.09 -5.21 -8.33
C GLN A 40 -11.78 -4.23 -7.20
N ASP A 41 -12.62 -4.17 -6.18
CA ASP A 41 -12.42 -3.30 -5.01
C ASP A 41 -11.21 -3.75 -4.17
N ASN A 42 -11.01 -5.06 -4.04
CA ASN A 42 -9.87 -5.63 -3.33
C ASN A 42 -8.55 -5.40 -4.06
N THR A 43 -8.50 -5.58 -5.38
CA THR A 43 -7.29 -5.36 -6.19
C THR A 43 -6.87 -3.89 -6.18
N TYR A 44 -7.83 -2.96 -6.20
CA TYR A 44 -7.56 -1.52 -6.15
C TYR A 44 -7.00 -1.09 -4.78
N LYS A 45 -7.56 -1.60 -3.69
CA LYS A 45 -7.07 -1.36 -2.32
C LYS A 45 -5.66 -1.91 -2.14
N GLU A 46 -5.41 -3.13 -2.58
CA GLU A 46 -4.08 -3.75 -2.53
C GLU A 46 -3.03 -2.90 -3.26
N TYR A 47 -3.37 -2.40 -4.45
CA TYR A 47 -2.49 -1.51 -5.20
C TYR A 47 -2.18 -0.22 -4.44
N ILE A 48 -3.19 0.44 -3.86
CA ILE A 48 -3.00 1.69 -3.09
C ILE A 48 -2.13 1.43 -1.86
N TYR A 49 -2.36 0.37 -1.10
CA TYR A 49 -1.57 0.07 0.09
C TYR A 49 -0.12 -0.28 -0.24
N ASN A 50 0.10 -0.97 -1.36
CA ASN A 50 1.45 -1.23 -1.85
C ASN A 50 2.18 0.07 -2.24
N GLU A 51 1.54 0.93 -3.02
CA GLU A 51 2.10 2.23 -3.42
C GLU A 51 2.39 3.12 -2.20
N LEU A 52 1.48 3.15 -1.23
CA LEU A 52 1.66 3.88 0.03
C LEU A 52 2.85 3.31 0.83
N SER A 53 2.96 2.00 0.95
CA SER A 53 4.06 1.33 1.64
C SER A 53 5.41 1.64 1.00
N VAL A 54 5.48 1.56 -0.32
CA VAL A 54 6.69 1.86 -1.09
C VAL A 54 7.09 3.33 -0.92
N SER A 55 6.15 4.25 -1.12
CA SER A 55 6.40 5.69 -1.01
C SER A 55 6.80 6.11 0.40
N PHE A 56 6.18 5.50 1.42
CA PHE A 56 6.51 5.74 2.82
C PHE A 56 7.97 5.34 3.13
N VAL A 57 8.36 4.11 2.77
CA VAL A 57 9.74 3.65 3.04
C VAL A 57 10.77 4.46 2.27
N GLN A 58 10.49 4.84 1.01
CA GLN A 58 11.37 5.73 0.24
C GLN A 58 11.56 7.09 0.90
N THR A 59 10.48 7.66 1.41
CA THR A 59 10.51 8.96 2.10
C THR A 59 11.28 8.83 3.42
N LEU A 60 11.01 7.77 4.18
CA LEU A 60 11.72 7.48 5.43
C LEU A 60 13.23 7.39 5.21
N LEU A 61 13.69 6.65 4.19
CA LEU A 61 15.11 6.50 3.87
C LEU A 61 15.80 7.84 3.61
N LYS A 62 15.08 8.79 2.98
CA LYS A 62 15.60 10.12 2.64
C LYS A 62 15.44 11.15 3.75
N THR A 63 14.79 10.80 4.86
CA THR A 63 14.60 11.72 5.99
C THR A 63 15.95 12.03 6.62
N THR A 64 16.23 13.32 6.76
CA THR A 64 17.44 13.82 7.42
C THR A 64 17.24 13.86 8.93
N ILE A 65 18.26 13.48 9.70
CA ILE A 65 18.23 13.38 11.14
C ILE A 65 19.16 14.43 11.74
N GLU A 66 18.59 15.55 12.13
CA GLU A 66 19.33 16.73 12.62
C GLU A 66 20.25 16.40 13.81
N ASN A 67 19.77 15.58 14.76
CA ASN A 67 20.53 15.20 15.95
C ASN A 67 21.70 14.24 15.69
N CYS A 68 21.98 13.92 14.44
CA CYS A 68 23.08 13.03 14.04
C CYS A 68 24.01 13.67 12.98
N GLY A 69 24.10 15.00 12.95
CA GLY A 69 24.94 15.71 11.97
C GLY A 69 24.34 15.70 10.55
N ASP A 70 23.03 15.81 10.46
CA ASP A 70 22.27 15.87 9.19
C ASP A 70 22.45 14.66 8.28
N VAL A 71 22.71 13.49 8.85
CA VAL A 71 22.77 12.24 8.09
C VAL A 71 21.37 11.76 7.72
N SER A 72 21.25 11.03 6.61
CA SER A 72 19.98 10.42 6.22
C SER A 72 19.66 9.20 7.08
N PHE A 73 18.38 8.82 7.13
CA PHE A 73 17.96 7.56 7.76
C PHE A 73 18.65 6.35 7.10
N GLU A 74 18.86 6.39 5.78
CA GLU A 74 19.58 5.37 5.03
C GLU A 74 21.03 5.21 5.54
N ASP A 75 21.72 6.32 5.80
CA ASP A 75 23.10 6.29 6.34
C ASP A 75 23.13 5.68 7.75
N LEU A 76 22.15 5.97 8.61
CA LEU A 76 22.05 5.34 9.92
C LEU A 76 21.83 3.83 9.83
N VAL A 77 20.95 3.39 8.91
CA VAL A 77 20.71 1.97 8.66
C VAL A 77 21.97 1.28 8.12
N TYR A 78 22.68 1.94 7.21
CA TYR A 78 23.94 1.46 6.68
C TYR A 78 25.01 1.33 7.79
N ASP A 79 25.19 2.36 8.59
CA ASP A 79 26.18 2.35 9.69
C ASP A 79 25.81 1.30 10.75
N CYS A 80 24.52 1.17 11.08
CA CYS A 80 24.05 0.14 11.99
C CYS A 80 24.34 -1.28 11.49
N GLY A 81 24.26 -1.52 10.18
CA GLY A 81 24.55 -2.83 9.60
C GLY A 81 26.04 -3.11 9.40
N THR A 82 26.91 -2.10 9.51
CA THR A 82 28.33 -2.24 9.13
C THR A 82 29.30 -1.87 10.26
N LYS A 83 29.43 -0.59 10.56
CA LYS A 83 30.56 -0.06 11.34
C LYS A 83 30.22 0.38 12.75
N HIS A 84 28.97 0.75 13.02
CA HIS A 84 28.51 1.33 14.29
C HIS A 84 29.33 2.56 14.74
N GLN A 85 29.74 3.42 13.82
CA GLN A 85 30.60 4.56 14.09
C GLN A 85 29.84 5.85 14.37
N ILE A 86 28.58 5.96 13.87
CA ILE A 86 27.77 7.15 14.07
C ILE A 86 27.20 7.14 15.48
N VAL A 87 27.55 8.19 16.24
CA VAL A 87 26.97 8.51 17.54
C VAL A 87 26.30 9.87 17.41
N CYS A 88 25.01 9.93 17.69
CA CYS A 88 24.21 11.14 17.60
C CYS A 88 24.42 12.06 18.81
N ASP A 89 24.06 13.34 18.71
CA ASP A 89 24.24 14.34 19.79
C ASP A 89 23.56 13.97 21.10
N ASN A 90 22.50 13.16 21.02
CA ASN A 90 21.78 12.62 22.16
C ASN A 90 22.45 11.38 22.79
N GLY A 91 23.63 10.99 22.31
CA GLY A 91 24.41 9.84 22.78
C GLY A 91 23.93 8.47 22.27
N LEU A 92 22.90 8.44 21.42
CA LEU A 92 22.42 7.18 20.81
C LEU A 92 23.35 6.77 19.66
N ASN A 93 23.60 5.47 19.53
CA ASN A 93 24.26 4.90 18.35
C ASN A 93 23.31 4.88 17.14
N SER A 94 23.84 4.61 15.97
CA SER A 94 23.08 4.58 14.70
C SER A 94 21.89 3.64 14.74
N CYS A 95 22.00 2.46 15.36
CA CYS A 95 20.94 1.48 15.44
C CYS A 95 19.78 1.94 16.33
N ASP A 96 20.10 2.45 17.52
CA ASP A 96 19.10 2.91 18.48
C ASP A 96 18.40 4.18 17.97
N GLN A 97 19.16 5.05 17.31
CA GLN A 97 18.59 6.25 16.70
C GLN A 97 17.71 5.91 15.49
N ALA A 98 18.11 5.00 14.62
CA ALA A 98 17.28 4.55 13.50
C ALA A 98 15.95 3.96 14.01
N ASN A 99 16.01 3.09 15.03
CA ASN A 99 14.80 2.50 15.62
C ASN A 99 13.89 3.57 16.26
N LYS A 100 14.47 4.51 17.01
CA LYS A 100 13.73 5.62 17.63
C LYS A 100 13.07 6.51 16.59
N THR A 101 13.80 6.86 15.54
CA THR A 101 13.29 7.71 14.45
C THR A 101 12.17 7.02 13.69
N ALA A 102 12.35 5.75 13.31
CA ALA A 102 11.31 4.98 12.65
C ALA A 102 10.03 4.92 13.48
N ARG A 103 10.14 4.63 14.79
CA ARG A 103 8.98 4.60 15.69
C ARG A 103 8.29 5.95 15.79
N SER A 104 9.04 7.05 15.91
CA SER A 104 8.46 8.39 15.98
C SER A 104 7.68 8.72 14.71
N ILE A 105 8.28 8.52 13.54
CA ILE A 105 7.64 8.82 12.24
C ILE A 105 6.39 7.95 12.04
N ILE A 106 6.46 6.67 12.36
CA ILE A 106 5.33 5.76 12.24
C ILE A 106 4.19 6.15 13.18
N ASN A 107 4.49 6.50 14.44
CA ASN A 107 3.49 6.96 15.41
C ASN A 107 2.83 8.27 14.96
N ASP A 108 3.60 9.19 14.39
CA ASP A 108 3.11 10.49 13.94
C ASP A 108 2.35 10.42 12.61
N THR A 109 2.39 9.29 11.90
CA THR A 109 1.76 9.09 10.58
C THR A 109 0.77 7.93 10.58
N LEU A 110 1.24 6.69 10.51
CA LEU A 110 0.39 5.51 10.35
C LEU A 110 -0.53 5.29 11.55
N ASP A 111 -0.08 5.61 12.77
CA ASP A 111 -0.91 5.52 13.96
C ASP A 111 -2.01 6.58 13.98
N VAL A 112 -1.74 7.78 13.46
CA VAL A 112 -2.75 8.84 13.34
C VAL A 112 -3.82 8.46 12.31
N TRP A 113 -3.46 7.74 11.26
CA TRP A 113 -4.39 7.25 10.24
C TRP A 113 -5.12 5.97 10.64
N ASP A 114 -4.75 5.38 11.78
CA ASP A 114 -5.31 4.14 12.32
C ASP A 114 -5.23 2.94 11.37
N PHE A 115 -4.21 2.90 10.51
CA PHE A 115 -3.95 1.74 9.67
C PHE A 115 -3.27 0.61 10.46
N PRO A 116 -3.72 -0.64 10.30
CA PRO A 116 -2.93 -1.79 10.74
C PRO A 116 -1.72 -1.97 9.81
N TYR A 117 -0.54 -2.13 10.40
CA TYR A 117 0.71 -2.26 9.66
C TYR A 117 1.68 -3.23 10.35
N ASN A 118 2.63 -3.70 9.56
CA ASN A 118 3.82 -4.42 10.02
C ASN A 118 5.05 -3.73 9.43
N PHE A 119 5.89 -3.17 10.27
CA PHE A 119 7.14 -2.54 9.88
C PHE A 119 8.32 -3.30 10.45
N GLU A 120 9.31 -3.63 9.62
CA GLU A 120 10.51 -4.35 10.02
C GLU A 120 11.78 -3.75 9.42
N ILE A 121 12.87 -3.77 10.21
CA ILE A 121 14.22 -3.51 9.72
C ILE A 121 15.08 -4.71 10.07
N ILE A 122 15.68 -5.33 9.07
CA ILE A 122 16.59 -6.46 9.22
C ILE A 122 17.97 -6.00 8.78
N TYR A 123 18.87 -5.79 9.75
CA TYR A 123 20.24 -5.32 9.48
C TYR A 123 21.18 -6.43 9.03
N SER A 124 20.91 -7.66 9.48
CA SER A 124 21.65 -8.86 9.07
C SER A 124 20.80 -10.07 9.46
N SER A 125 21.28 -11.28 9.13
CA SER A 125 20.61 -12.50 9.59
C SER A 125 20.54 -12.67 11.13
N VAL A 126 21.27 -11.85 11.87
CA VAL A 126 21.39 -11.92 13.34
C VAL A 126 20.58 -10.85 14.05
N ARG A 127 20.41 -9.67 13.45
CA ARG A 127 19.71 -8.56 14.09
C ARG A 127 18.48 -8.14 13.29
N GLN A 128 17.33 -8.31 13.88
CA GLN A 128 16.03 -7.89 13.36
C GLN A 128 15.35 -6.98 14.36
N GLU A 129 14.93 -5.81 13.91
CA GLU A 129 14.06 -4.90 14.67
C GLU A 129 12.68 -4.89 14.01
N THR A 130 11.65 -5.19 14.78
CA THR A 130 10.28 -5.25 14.28
C THR A 130 9.41 -4.30 15.09
N ILE A 131 8.70 -3.42 14.42
CA ILE A 131 7.71 -2.52 14.98
C ILE A 131 6.37 -2.98 14.43
N ILE A 132 5.50 -3.53 15.27
CA ILE A 132 4.20 -4.06 14.86
C ILE A 132 3.12 -3.31 15.65
N LYS A 133 2.16 -2.71 14.97
CA LYS A 133 0.94 -2.20 15.61
C LYS A 133 -0.15 -3.28 15.63
N TYR A 134 -0.41 -3.89 14.47
CA TYR A 134 -1.32 -5.03 14.34
C TYR A 134 -0.70 -6.07 13.45
N ASN A 135 -0.87 -7.34 13.81
CA ASN A 135 -0.43 -8.43 12.96
C ASN A 135 -1.35 -8.49 11.72
N CYS A 136 -0.81 -8.21 10.55
CA CYS A 136 -1.48 -8.51 9.28
C CYS A 136 -1.57 -10.03 9.15
N THR A 137 -2.72 -10.63 9.42
CA THR A 137 -2.93 -12.07 9.27
C THR A 137 -3.35 -12.41 7.84
N ALA A 138 -3.11 -13.66 7.42
CA ALA A 138 -3.44 -14.14 6.08
C ALA A 138 -4.93 -14.00 5.70
N ASP A 139 -5.80 -13.80 6.69
CA ASP A 139 -7.25 -13.65 6.50
C ASP A 139 -7.69 -12.17 6.40
N THR A 140 -6.81 -11.21 6.66
CA THR A 140 -7.12 -9.80 6.41
C THR A 140 -7.00 -9.53 4.91
N VAL A 141 -8.15 -9.33 4.30
CA VAL A 141 -8.30 -8.99 2.88
C VAL A 141 -7.47 -7.74 2.60
N GLY A 142 -6.52 -7.85 1.69
CA GLY A 142 -5.63 -6.76 1.33
C GLY A 142 -4.20 -6.98 1.81
N HIS A 143 -3.63 -8.18 1.55
CA HIS A 143 -2.18 -8.34 1.64
C HIS A 143 -1.51 -7.53 0.53
N ALA A 144 -1.36 -6.22 0.75
CA ALA A 144 -0.39 -5.50 -0.04
C ALA A 144 0.96 -6.19 0.15
N ALA A 145 1.58 -6.63 -0.92
CA ALA A 145 2.95 -7.10 -0.86
C ALA A 145 3.77 -6.03 -0.13
N PRO A 146 4.53 -6.38 0.92
CA PRO A 146 5.25 -5.37 1.69
C PRO A 146 6.17 -4.59 0.75
N GLY A 147 6.13 -3.27 0.84
CA GLY A 147 7.14 -2.43 0.21
C GLY A 147 8.48 -2.77 0.82
N ILE A 148 9.32 -3.50 0.09
CA ILE A 148 10.63 -3.96 0.56
C ILE A 148 11.71 -3.12 -0.11
N PHE A 149 12.60 -2.54 0.71
CA PHE A 149 13.80 -1.83 0.27
C PHE A 149 15.04 -2.51 0.81
N LEU A 150 16.06 -2.55 -0.05
CA LEU A 150 17.37 -3.08 0.29
C LEU A 150 18.38 -1.93 0.30
N VAL A 151 19.02 -1.71 1.45
CA VAL A 151 20.14 -0.78 1.61
C VAL A 151 21.43 -1.58 1.51
N PRO A 152 22.17 -1.51 0.40
CA PRO A 152 23.38 -2.29 0.20
C PRO A 152 24.54 -1.77 1.08
N TYR A 153 25.36 -2.69 1.59
CA TYR A 153 26.51 -2.36 2.45
C TYR A 153 27.83 -2.16 1.65
N PHE A 154 27.75 -1.60 0.46
CA PHE A 154 28.94 -1.41 -0.35
C PHE A 154 30.03 -0.60 0.37
N PRO A 155 31.33 -1.02 0.36
CA PRO A 155 31.92 -2.18 -0.32
C PRO A 155 31.82 -3.51 0.44
N HIS A 156 31.14 -3.57 1.59
CA HIS A 156 30.98 -4.78 2.38
C HIS A 156 29.90 -5.69 1.77
N PRO A 157 30.01 -7.01 1.93
CA PRO A 157 28.95 -7.92 1.50
C PRO A 157 27.72 -7.80 2.42
N GLY A 158 26.52 -7.85 1.81
CA GLY A 158 25.26 -7.81 2.56
C GLY A 158 24.40 -6.57 2.27
N ASN A 159 23.25 -6.56 2.87
CA ASN A 159 22.30 -5.44 2.82
C ASN A 159 21.45 -5.40 4.10
N ALA A 160 20.92 -4.23 4.43
CA ALA A 160 19.77 -4.13 5.29
C ALA A 160 18.50 -4.27 4.46
N ARG A 161 17.47 -4.87 5.03
CA ARG A 161 16.13 -4.96 4.46
C ARG A 161 15.17 -4.16 5.32
N ILE A 162 14.44 -3.26 4.70
CA ILE A 162 13.38 -2.48 5.35
C ILE A 162 12.07 -2.87 4.67
N GLY A 163 11.09 -3.28 5.46
CA GLY A 163 9.79 -3.70 4.99
C GLY A 163 8.66 -2.95 5.71
N LEU A 164 7.66 -2.51 4.95
CA LEU A 164 6.39 -1.99 5.47
C LEU A 164 5.25 -2.69 4.75
N GLY A 165 4.42 -3.40 5.49
CA GLY A 165 3.14 -3.93 5.03
C GLY A 165 2.00 -3.15 5.68
N ILE A 166 1.06 -2.63 4.89
CA ILE A 166 -0.18 -2.00 5.36
C ILE A 166 -1.32 -2.94 5.02
N CYS A 167 -2.24 -3.14 5.97
CA CYS A 167 -3.38 -4.04 5.85
C CYS A 167 -4.67 -3.25 6.02
N GLY A 168 -5.71 -3.60 5.27
CA GLY A 168 -7.01 -2.94 5.36
C GLY A 168 -8.13 -3.73 4.69
#